data_af83fa8c0b4e3ab220fc2456d58a268c
#
_entry.id   af83fa8c0b4e3ab220fc2456d58a268c
#
_cell.length_a   1.000
_cell.length_b   1.000
_cell.length_c   1.000
_cell.angle_alpha   90.00
_cell.angle_beta   90.00
_cell.angle_gamma   90.00
#
_symmetry.space_group_name_H-M   'P 1'
#
loop_
_entity.id
_entity.type
_entity.pdbx_description
1 polymer ?
#
loop_
_entity_poly.entity_id
_entity_poly.type
_entity_poly.pdbx_seq_one_letter_code
_entity_poly.pdbx_strand_id
1 'polypeptide(L)'
;DSEQPYMDEDTGLILVCDGNIYNHVELRKLLSRYYTFHSDTEEEVILKAYHRWGRSCLDRFNGIFAIAIYDRSAKTLFMARDRFGVKPLYFALQKGNLYFASEIKALFAAGIRKQMSSCRWAGYLVYSTYGMPYETFWDEVYQLPAGYCLFFNSSSLDVRQWYEFDKAVQSVEIPESETEATERFLSLAEESVRYNLDAAVPVGFNLSGGIDSSFLLGLIHRLFPHDPFKVYSYYGGDKFSDEILWTEEMLSHTEYHLEQVQLTPDIVVKEAVKIARVQDEPYDGFSSLAYARLFSTAHRQGTTVLCDGLGLDEVWASYPRKGDMDQSVICSCLKSDFKELAHLPEYPHPFRDEEDNLRYRDLF
;
A
#
# COMPACT_ATOMS: atom_id res chain seq x y z
N ASP A 1 0.13 20.62 8.10
CA ASP A 1 -0.16 19.45 8.97
C ASP A 1 -1.15 19.90 10.04
N SER A 2 -2.36 19.33 10.01
CA SER A 2 -3.34 19.56 11.07
C SER A 2 -2.90 18.82 12.34
N GLU A 3 -3.18 19.42 13.50
CA GLU A 3 -2.93 18.75 14.77
C GLU A 3 -3.94 17.59 14.95
N GLN A 4 -3.42 16.37 15.14
CA GLN A 4 -4.25 15.19 15.38
C GLN A 4 -4.18 14.75 16.85
N PRO A 5 -5.29 14.22 17.41
CA PRO A 5 -6.57 13.92 16.77
C PRO A 5 -7.37 15.18 16.43
N TYR A 6 -7.93 15.24 15.20
CA TYR A 6 -8.78 16.33 14.78
C TYR A 6 -10.20 16.14 15.33
N MET A 7 -10.77 17.20 15.94
CA MET A 7 -12.12 17.16 16.50
C MET A 7 -13.02 18.18 15.79
N ASP A 8 -14.14 17.72 15.28
CA ASP A 8 -15.19 18.56 14.75
C ASP A 8 -16.22 18.84 15.86
N GLU A 9 -16.26 20.07 16.32
CA GLU A 9 -17.16 20.46 17.43
C GLU A 9 -18.65 20.42 17.03
N ASP A 10 -18.96 20.64 15.75
CA ASP A 10 -20.34 20.63 15.26
C ASP A 10 -20.95 19.21 15.32
N THR A 11 -20.17 18.21 15.01
CA THR A 11 -20.63 16.80 14.95
C THR A 11 -20.25 15.99 16.18
N GLY A 12 -19.28 16.44 16.96
CA GLY A 12 -18.72 15.72 18.10
C GLY A 12 -17.87 14.52 17.73
N LEU A 13 -17.51 14.40 16.45
CA LEU A 13 -16.65 13.33 15.93
C LEU A 13 -15.17 13.68 16.09
N ILE A 14 -14.37 12.65 16.32
CA ILE A 14 -12.91 12.77 16.44
C ILE A 14 -12.25 11.87 15.41
N LEU A 15 -11.29 12.41 14.66
CA LEU A 15 -10.56 11.70 13.59
C LEU A 15 -9.08 11.57 13.93
N VAL A 16 -8.54 10.40 13.66
CA VAL A 16 -7.12 10.17 13.40
C VAL A 16 -6.99 9.58 12.00
N CYS A 17 -6.13 10.14 11.16
CA CYS A 17 -5.93 9.65 9.81
C CYS A 17 -4.45 9.65 9.41
N ASP A 18 -4.09 8.73 8.55
CA ASP A 18 -2.83 8.66 7.82
C ASP A 18 -3.18 8.55 6.33
N GLY A 19 -2.69 9.49 5.53
CA GLY A 19 -2.97 9.53 4.09
C GLY A 19 -3.68 10.79 3.63
N ASN A 20 -4.25 10.75 2.43
CA ASN A 20 -4.89 11.87 1.77
C ASN A 20 -6.16 11.44 1.02
N ILE A 21 -7.17 12.29 1.05
CA ILE A 21 -8.37 12.19 0.20
C ILE A 21 -8.23 13.20 -0.93
N TYR A 22 -7.78 12.75 -2.08
CA TYR A 22 -7.42 13.60 -3.23
C TYR A 22 -8.58 14.48 -3.71
N ASN A 23 -9.80 13.98 -3.67
CA ASN A 23 -11.01 14.71 -4.08
C ASN A 23 -11.71 15.45 -2.94
N HIS A 24 -10.97 15.85 -1.88
CA HIS A 24 -11.57 16.56 -0.74
C HIS A 24 -12.19 17.91 -1.12
N VAL A 25 -11.65 18.60 -2.13
CA VAL A 25 -12.18 19.88 -2.62
C VAL A 25 -13.57 19.72 -3.23
N GLU A 26 -13.78 18.68 -4.05
CA GLU A 26 -15.07 18.35 -4.65
C GLU A 26 -16.08 17.92 -3.60
N LEU A 27 -15.63 17.09 -2.65
CA LEU A 27 -16.48 16.66 -1.53
C LEU A 27 -16.89 17.83 -0.66
N ARG A 28 -15.99 18.78 -0.39
CA ARG A 28 -16.29 20.03 0.32
C ARG A 28 -17.39 20.81 -0.36
N LYS A 29 -17.32 21.00 -1.69
CA LYS A 29 -18.36 21.69 -2.46
C LYS A 29 -19.73 21.02 -2.33
N LEU A 30 -19.77 19.68 -2.33
CA LEU A 30 -21.01 18.93 -2.13
C LEU A 30 -21.57 19.10 -0.71
N LEU A 31 -20.69 19.04 0.29
CA LEU A 31 -21.04 19.10 1.70
C LEU A 31 -21.39 20.52 2.18
N SER A 32 -20.87 21.56 1.53
CA SER A 32 -21.17 22.96 1.85
C SER A 32 -22.66 23.33 1.74
N ARG A 33 -23.47 22.46 1.11
CA ARG A 33 -24.94 22.60 1.09
C ARG A 33 -25.60 22.23 2.43
N TYR A 34 -24.87 21.50 3.27
CA TYR A 34 -25.38 20.92 4.51
C TYR A 34 -24.60 21.38 5.75
N TYR A 35 -23.36 21.80 5.57
CA TYR A 35 -22.45 22.17 6.65
C TYR A 35 -21.73 23.48 6.37
N THR A 36 -21.45 24.22 7.42
CA THR A 36 -20.44 25.28 7.42
C THR A 36 -19.09 24.66 7.71
N PHE A 37 -18.06 25.04 6.98
CA PHE A 37 -16.69 24.61 7.21
C PHE A 37 -15.93 25.70 7.96
N HIS A 38 -15.12 25.29 8.93
CA HIS A 38 -14.35 26.18 9.80
C HIS A 38 -12.85 26.17 9.48
N SER A 39 -12.39 25.20 8.71
CA SER A 39 -11.01 25.06 8.26
C SER A 39 -10.96 24.67 6.76
N ASP A 40 -9.77 24.74 6.16
CA ASP A 40 -9.56 24.27 4.80
C ASP A 40 -8.96 22.86 4.76
N THR A 41 -8.98 22.15 5.88
CA THR A 41 -8.36 20.82 6.02
C THR A 41 -9.23 19.70 5.44
N GLU A 42 -8.60 18.63 5.00
CA GLU A 42 -9.30 17.42 4.52
C GLU A 42 -9.95 16.64 5.66
N GLU A 43 -9.40 16.74 6.88
CA GLU A 43 -9.93 16.08 8.08
C GLU A 43 -11.37 16.53 8.38
N GLU A 44 -11.64 17.82 8.26
CA GLU A 44 -13.01 18.33 8.42
C GLU A 44 -13.94 17.78 7.36
N VAL A 45 -13.46 17.64 6.12
CA VAL A 45 -14.24 17.03 5.03
C VAL A 45 -14.54 15.57 5.32
N ILE A 46 -13.56 14.81 5.80
CA ILE A 46 -13.74 13.39 6.17
C ILE A 46 -14.82 13.25 7.26
N LEU A 47 -14.74 14.05 8.32
CA LEU A 47 -15.70 13.97 9.42
C LEU A 47 -17.11 14.35 8.99
N LYS A 48 -17.28 15.44 8.23
CA LYS A 48 -18.59 15.87 7.70
C LYS A 48 -19.15 14.87 6.68
N ALA A 49 -18.29 14.26 5.88
CA ALA A 49 -18.68 13.17 4.97
C ALA A 49 -19.19 11.94 5.74
N TYR A 50 -18.46 11.53 6.77
CA TYR A 50 -18.88 10.40 7.61
C TYR A 50 -20.18 10.73 8.37
N HIS A 51 -20.30 11.91 8.94
CA HIS A 51 -21.53 12.34 9.60
C HIS A 51 -22.74 12.33 8.66
N ARG A 52 -22.54 12.74 7.39
CA ARG A 52 -23.62 12.84 6.40
C ARG A 52 -24.02 11.49 5.81
N TRP A 53 -23.05 10.62 5.50
CA TRP A 53 -23.27 9.42 4.72
C TRP A 53 -22.93 8.12 5.48
N GLY A 54 -22.44 8.22 6.70
CA GLY A 54 -21.96 7.08 7.45
C GLY A 54 -20.87 6.33 6.67
N ARG A 55 -20.89 5.01 6.70
CA ARG A 55 -19.96 4.16 5.96
C ARG A 55 -19.90 4.45 4.45
N SER A 56 -21.03 4.86 3.84
CA SER A 56 -21.07 5.14 2.40
C SER A 56 -20.26 6.37 1.98
N CYS A 57 -19.61 7.09 2.92
CA CYS A 57 -18.61 8.08 2.57
C CYS A 57 -17.40 7.45 1.88
N LEU A 58 -17.05 6.18 2.20
CA LEU A 58 -15.94 5.45 1.59
C LEU A 58 -16.08 5.30 0.08
N ASP A 59 -17.30 5.08 -0.41
CA ASP A 59 -17.59 4.95 -1.85
C ASP A 59 -17.29 6.24 -2.62
N ARG A 60 -17.24 7.38 -1.91
CA ARG A 60 -17.02 8.71 -2.46
C ARG A 60 -15.58 9.20 -2.34
N PHE A 61 -14.80 8.57 -1.49
CA PHE A 61 -13.40 8.94 -1.28
C PHE A 61 -12.54 8.43 -2.44
N ASN A 62 -11.75 9.32 -3.02
CA ASN A 62 -10.66 8.99 -3.90
C ASN A 62 -9.35 9.36 -3.19
N GLY A 63 -8.54 8.35 -2.85
CA GLY A 63 -7.32 8.61 -2.07
C GLY A 63 -6.72 7.35 -1.47
N ILE A 64 -5.60 7.55 -0.80
CA ILE A 64 -4.89 6.55 0.01
C ILE A 64 -5.06 6.93 1.47
N PHE A 65 -5.61 6.04 2.28
CA PHE A 65 -5.92 6.40 3.66
C PHE A 65 -6.04 5.21 4.62
N ALA A 66 -5.67 5.48 5.86
CA ALA A 66 -6.08 4.72 7.03
C ALA A 66 -6.75 5.70 7.99
N ILE A 67 -8.04 5.52 8.26
CA ILE A 67 -8.82 6.44 9.09
C ILE A 67 -9.42 5.74 10.30
N ALA A 68 -9.50 6.47 11.41
CA ALA A 68 -10.22 6.05 12.62
C ALA A 68 -11.07 7.22 13.11
N ILE A 69 -12.38 7.03 13.18
CA ILE A 69 -13.36 8.04 13.59
C ILE A 69 -14.07 7.56 14.86
N TYR A 70 -13.93 8.32 15.92
CA TYR A 70 -14.61 8.06 17.18
C TYR A 70 -15.81 8.99 17.35
N ASP A 71 -16.98 8.38 17.52
CA ASP A 71 -18.21 9.12 17.88
C ASP A 71 -18.35 9.12 19.40
N ARG A 72 -18.21 10.30 20.00
CA ARG A 72 -18.31 10.52 21.46
C ARG A 72 -19.72 10.27 21.99
N SER A 73 -20.73 10.57 21.20
CA SER A 73 -22.14 10.45 21.58
C SER A 73 -22.59 8.98 21.57
N ALA A 74 -22.27 8.27 20.51
CA ALA A 74 -22.59 6.85 20.35
C ALA A 74 -21.58 5.92 21.05
N LYS A 75 -20.40 6.43 21.44
CA LYS A 75 -19.26 5.65 21.97
C LYS A 75 -18.87 4.51 21.03
N THR A 76 -18.81 4.81 19.75
CA THR A 76 -18.43 3.87 18.70
C THR A 76 -17.17 4.34 17.99
N LEU A 77 -16.35 3.38 17.57
CA LEU A 77 -15.19 3.61 16.73
C LEU A 77 -15.46 3.01 15.36
N PHE A 78 -15.27 3.81 14.34
CA PHE A 78 -15.24 3.37 12.94
C PHE A 78 -13.82 3.49 12.42
N MET A 79 -13.32 2.43 11.80
CA MET A 79 -12.02 2.45 11.13
C MET A 79 -12.19 1.99 9.69
N ALA A 80 -11.38 2.52 8.77
CA ALA A 80 -11.37 2.08 7.39
C ALA A 80 -9.97 2.21 6.78
N ARG A 81 -9.68 1.32 5.84
CA ARG A 81 -8.47 1.31 5.04
C ARG A 81 -8.82 1.47 3.57
N ASP A 82 -7.98 2.18 2.81
CA ASP A 82 -8.19 2.45 1.40
C ASP A 82 -8.36 1.17 0.54
N ARG A 83 -8.79 1.35 -0.72
CA ARG A 83 -9.16 0.26 -1.64
C ARG A 83 -8.07 -0.78 -1.83
N PHE A 84 -6.80 -0.33 -1.90
CA PHE A 84 -5.65 -1.19 -2.18
C PHE A 84 -4.73 -1.38 -0.97
N GLY A 85 -5.08 -0.79 0.19
CA GLY A 85 -4.31 -0.91 1.43
C GLY A 85 -2.94 -0.25 1.36
N VAL A 86 -2.82 0.86 0.63
CA VAL A 86 -1.56 1.63 0.52
C VAL A 86 -1.13 2.12 1.89
N LYS A 87 -2.07 2.63 2.70
CA LYS A 87 -1.77 3.01 4.07
C LYS A 87 -1.98 1.82 5.03
N PRO A 88 -1.01 1.53 5.90
CA PRO A 88 -1.13 0.43 6.86
C PRO A 88 -2.09 0.78 8.00
N LEU A 89 -2.82 -0.23 8.51
CA LEU A 89 -3.66 -0.11 9.69
C LEU A 89 -3.70 -1.44 10.44
N TYR A 90 -3.06 -1.46 11.59
CA TYR A 90 -3.01 -2.62 12.48
C TYR A 90 -3.89 -2.41 13.70
N PHE A 91 -4.43 -3.50 14.24
CA PHE A 91 -5.23 -3.44 15.47
C PHE A 91 -5.03 -4.69 16.33
N ALA A 92 -5.33 -4.54 17.62
CA ALA A 92 -5.37 -5.61 18.59
C ALA A 92 -6.50 -5.39 19.58
N LEU A 93 -7.16 -6.48 20.00
CA LEU A 93 -8.19 -6.44 21.04
C LEU A 93 -7.66 -7.10 22.30
N GLN A 94 -7.51 -6.32 23.37
CA GLN A 94 -7.02 -6.85 24.65
C GLN A 94 -7.88 -6.36 25.81
N LYS A 95 -8.41 -7.27 26.61
CA LYS A 95 -9.23 -6.98 27.80
C LYS A 95 -10.42 -6.04 27.49
N GLY A 96 -11.04 -6.22 26.32
CA GLY A 96 -12.18 -5.41 25.86
C GLY A 96 -11.82 -4.02 25.33
N ASN A 97 -10.53 -3.66 25.27
CA ASN A 97 -10.06 -2.43 24.65
C ASN A 97 -9.50 -2.73 23.27
N LEU A 98 -9.84 -1.90 22.30
CA LEU A 98 -9.26 -1.91 20.96
C LEU A 98 -8.09 -0.93 20.89
N TYR A 99 -6.96 -1.43 20.42
CA TYR A 99 -5.77 -0.65 20.13
C TYR A 99 -5.56 -0.65 18.62
N PHE A 100 -5.15 0.47 18.05
CA PHE A 100 -4.85 0.55 16.62
C PHE A 100 -3.67 1.49 16.35
N ALA A 101 -2.96 1.25 15.26
CA ALA A 101 -1.80 2.05 14.85
C ALA A 101 -1.45 1.79 13.37
N SER A 102 -0.69 2.69 12.77
CA SER A 102 -0.06 2.49 11.46
C SER A 102 1.16 1.55 11.51
N GLU A 103 1.73 1.28 12.70
CA GLU A 103 2.89 0.41 12.88
C GLU A 103 2.68 -0.56 14.05
N ILE A 104 3.09 -1.81 13.89
CA ILE A 104 2.92 -2.86 14.92
C ILE A 104 3.68 -2.51 16.20
N LYS A 105 4.88 -1.94 16.09
CA LYS A 105 5.69 -1.54 17.26
C LYS A 105 4.96 -0.54 18.18
N ALA A 106 4.08 0.28 17.65
CA ALA A 106 3.27 1.21 18.44
C ALA A 106 2.26 0.47 19.31
N LEU A 107 1.67 -0.64 18.81
CA LEU A 107 0.79 -1.51 19.63
C LEU A 107 1.57 -2.14 20.78
N PHE A 108 2.80 -2.59 20.54
CA PHE A 108 3.64 -3.12 21.61
C PHE A 108 4.02 -2.05 22.65
N ALA A 109 4.30 -0.84 22.19
CA ALA A 109 4.56 0.29 23.11
C ALA A 109 3.32 0.65 23.95
N ALA A 110 2.12 0.43 23.42
CA ALA A 110 0.86 0.59 24.14
C ALA A 110 0.53 -0.56 25.12
N GLY A 111 1.39 -1.60 25.17
CA GLY A 111 1.25 -2.71 26.13
C GLY A 111 0.62 -3.98 25.55
N ILE A 112 0.41 -4.06 24.25
CA ILE A 112 0.04 -5.32 23.58
C ILE A 112 1.20 -6.31 23.70
N ARG A 113 0.87 -7.56 24.01
CA ARG A 113 1.86 -8.61 24.21
C ARG A 113 2.64 -8.88 22.92
N LYS A 114 3.96 -8.79 22.98
CA LYS A 114 4.84 -9.17 21.88
C LYS A 114 5.06 -10.68 21.88
N GLN A 115 4.24 -11.40 21.13
CA GLN A 115 4.33 -12.84 20.96
C GLN A 115 4.34 -13.21 19.48
N MET A 116 5.38 -13.92 19.04
CA MET A 116 5.48 -14.38 17.65
C MET A 116 4.45 -15.48 17.36
N SER A 117 3.81 -15.39 16.20
CA SER A 117 2.94 -16.44 15.68
C SER A 117 3.77 -17.57 15.08
N SER A 118 3.88 -18.69 15.80
CA SER A 118 4.67 -19.85 15.34
C SER A 118 4.18 -20.38 14.00
N CYS A 119 2.87 -20.33 13.74
CA CYS A 119 2.28 -20.80 12.49
C CYS A 119 2.70 -19.91 11.31
N ARG A 120 2.65 -18.57 11.49
CA ARG A 120 3.03 -17.61 10.43
C ARG A 120 4.52 -17.68 10.12
N TRP A 121 5.35 -17.74 11.15
CA TRP A 121 6.78 -17.91 10.97
C TRP A 121 7.15 -19.21 10.28
N ALA A 122 6.50 -20.32 10.63
CA ALA A 122 6.71 -21.60 9.95
C ALA A 122 6.31 -21.54 8.46
N GLY A 123 5.14 -20.94 8.16
CA GLY A 123 4.69 -20.73 6.78
C GLY A 123 5.66 -19.89 5.96
N TYR A 124 6.17 -18.81 6.53
CA TYR A 124 7.15 -17.95 5.87
C TYR A 124 8.49 -18.68 5.62
N LEU A 125 9.04 -19.35 6.65
CA LEU A 125 10.33 -20.02 6.54
C LEU A 125 10.32 -21.21 5.56
N VAL A 126 9.16 -21.86 5.40
CA VAL A 126 9.03 -23.04 4.53
C VAL A 126 8.54 -22.67 3.14
N TYR A 127 7.60 -21.75 3.03
CA TYR A 127 6.88 -21.45 1.79
C TYR A 127 7.02 -20.01 1.31
N SER A 128 7.75 -19.16 2.03
CA SER A 128 7.86 -17.70 1.77
C SER A 128 6.50 -16.99 1.74
N THR A 129 5.49 -17.49 2.48
CA THR A 129 4.14 -16.90 2.51
C THR A 129 4.00 -15.91 3.67
N TYR A 130 3.32 -14.79 3.39
CA TYR A 130 3.04 -13.74 4.40
C TYR A 130 1.73 -13.97 5.15
N GLY A 131 0.99 -15.03 4.85
CA GLY A 131 -0.29 -15.33 5.48
C GLY A 131 -1.48 -14.68 4.78
N MET A 132 -2.64 -14.67 5.46
CA MET A 132 -3.86 -14.03 4.96
C MET A 132 -3.78 -12.51 5.14
N PRO A 133 -4.49 -11.71 4.34
CA PRO A 133 -4.42 -10.24 4.37
C PRO A 133 -4.71 -9.59 5.74
N TYR A 134 -5.39 -10.29 6.64
CA TYR A 134 -5.68 -9.81 8.00
C TYR A 134 -4.68 -10.30 9.05
N GLU A 135 -3.78 -11.21 8.71
CA GLU A 135 -2.82 -11.81 9.62
C GLU A 135 -1.51 -11.04 9.66
N THR A 136 -0.84 -11.13 10.81
CA THR A 136 0.51 -10.63 11.01
C THR A 136 1.42 -11.76 11.55
N PHE A 137 2.72 -11.51 11.63
CA PHE A 137 3.67 -12.44 12.25
C PHE A 137 3.61 -12.45 13.79
N TRP A 138 2.62 -11.77 14.36
CA TRP A 138 2.42 -11.60 15.80
C TRP A 138 1.03 -12.09 16.22
N ASP A 139 0.98 -12.95 17.24
CA ASP A 139 -0.28 -13.42 17.81
C ASP A 139 -1.11 -12.24 18.35
N GLU A 140 -2.43 -12.30 18.10
CA GLU A 140 -3.41 -11.30 18.56
C GLU A 140 -3.20 -9.88 17.97
N VAL A 141 -2.32 -9.71 17.01
CA VAL A 141 -2.17 -8.49 16.23
C VAL A 141 -2.65 -8.74 14.81
N TYR A 142 -3.57 -7.91 14.35
CA TYR A 142 -4.22 -8.05 13.05
C TYR A 142 -3.98 -6.83 12.19
N GLN A 143 -3.96 -7.03 10.89
CA GLN A 143 -4.00 -5.95 9.90
C GLN A 143 -5.45 -5.80 9.41
N LEU A 144 -5.94 -4.56 9.29
CA LEU A 144 -7.19 -4.34 8.58
C LEU A 144 -6.91 -4.49 7.07
N PRO A 145 -7.56 -5.44 6.36
CA PRO A 145 -7.27 -5.67 4.96
C PRO A 145 -7.63 -4.47 4.06
N ALA A 146 -7.04 -4.44 2.87
CA ALA A 146 -7.37 -3.46 1.82
C ALA A 146 -8.87 -3.50 1.49
N GLY A 147 -9.52 -2.33 1.41
CA GLY A 147 -10.95 -2.25 1.12
C GLY A 147 -11.86 -2.73 2.24
N TYR A 148 -11.35 -2.79 3.49
CA TYR A 148 -12.15 -3.18 4.65
C TYR A 148 -12.38 -2.00 5.60
N CYS A 149 -13.47 -2.09 6.34
CA CYS A 149 -13.77 -1.22 7.47
C CYS A 149 -14.13 -2.04 8.71
N LEU A 150 -13.98 -1.42 9.87
CA LEU A 150 -14.21 -2.03 11.18
C LEU A 150 -15.10 -1.10 12.01
N PHE A 151 -16.10 -1.67 12.65
CA PHE A 151 -16.91 -1.01 13.67
C PHE A 151 -16.65 -1.66 15.02
N PHE A 152 -16.41 -0.84 16.01
CA PHE A 152 -16.20 -1.29 17.38
C PHE A 152 -17.03 -0.46 18.36
N ASN A 153 -17.64 -1.18 19.31
CA ASN A 153 -18.26 -0.62 20.50
C ASN A 153 -18.00 -1.53 21.69
N SER A 154 -18.50 -1.19 22.87
CA SER A 154 -18.27 -1.95 24.10
C SER A 154 -18.72 -3.41 24.07
N SER A 155 -19.54 -3.83 23.10
CA SER A 155 -20.16 -5.15 23.02
C SER A 155 -19.84 -5.92 21.74
N SER A 156 -19.34 -5.28 20.71
CA SER A 156 -19.11 -5.92 19.41
C SER A 156 -17.94 -5.32 18.65
N LEU A 157 -17.29 -6.19 17.89
CA LEU A 157 -16.32 -5.83 16.84
C LEU A 157 -16.84 -6.46 15.54
N ASP A 158 -17.02 -5.66 14.51
CA ASP A 158 -17.57 -6.06 13.22
C ASP A 158 -16.65 -5.55 12.10
N VAL A 159 -16.10 -6.48 11.32
CA VAL A 159 -15.20 -6.19 10.19
C VAL A 159 -15.93 -6.53 8.90
N ARG A 160 -15.95 -5.57 7.97
CA ARG A 160 -16.67 -5.72 6.68
C ARG A 160 -15.84 -5.22 5.53
N GLN A 161 -15.91 -5.95 4.43
CA GLN A 161 -15.42 -5.46 3.14
C GLN A 161 -16.36 -4.36 2.63
N TRP A 162 -15.81 -3.22 2.22
CA TRP A 162 -16.56 -2.13 1.62
C TRP A 162 -16.22 -1.95 0.14
N TYR A 163 -15.07 -2.46 -0.31
CA TYR A 163 -14.65 -2.42 -1.69
C TYR A 163 -14.24 -3.81 -2.17
N GLU A 164 -14.87 -4.29 -3.24
CA GLU A 164 -14.60 -5.58 -3.88
C GLU A 164 -14.08 -5.30 -5.30
N PHE A 165 -12.76 -5.44 -5.50
CA PHE A 165 -12.08 -5.11 -6.76
C PHE A 165 -12.68 -5.89 -7.94
N ASP A 166 -12.89 -7.20 -7.80
CA ASP A 166 -13.41 -8.06 -8.86
C ASP A 166 -14.82 -7.62 -9.32
N LYS A 167 -15.69 -7.25 -8.38
CA LYS A 167 -17.00 -6.72 -8.71
C LYS A 167 -16.92 -5.35 -9.38
N ALA A 168 -15.99 -4.50 -8.92
CA ALA A 168 -15.78 -3.20 -9.52
C ALA A 168 -15.32 -3.34 -10.98
N VAL A 169 -14.35 -4.21 -11.25
CA VAL A 169 -13.86 -4.48 -12.61
C VAL A 169 -14.98 -5.05 -13.51
N GLN A 170 -15.76 -6.02 -13.02
CA GLN A 170 -16.87 -6.60 -13.78
C GLN A 170 -17.99 -5.61 -14.11
N SER A 171 -18.09 -4.51 -13.37
CA SER A 171 -19.09 -3.46 -13.61
C SER A 171 -18.66 -2.41 -14.64
N VAL A 172 -17.40 -2.44 -15.08
CA VAL A 172 -16.88 -1.48 -16.06
C VAL A 172 -17.27 -1.91 -17.48
N GLU A 173 -17.81 -0.97 -18.25
CA GLU A 173 -18.07 -1.19 -19.66
C GLU A 173 -16.75 -1.36 -20.42
N ILE A 174 -16.68 -2.44 -21.19
CA ILE A 174 -15.52 -2.73 -22.03
C ILE A 174 -15.53 -1.75 -23.20
N PRO A 175 -14.43 -1.04 -23.49
CA PRO A 175 -14.32 -0.17 -24.64
C PRO A 175 -14.57 -0.93 -25.97
N GLU A 176 -15.20 -0.27 -26.93
CA GLU A 176 -15.56 -0.90 -28.22
C GLU A 176 -14.34 -1.12 -29.13
N SER A 177 -13.23 -0.41 -28.87
CA SER A 177 -12.01 -0.49 -29.66
C SER A 177 -10.74 -0.30 -28.79
N GLU A 178 -9.60 -0.76 -29.32
CA GLU A 178 -8.30 -0.54 -28.71
C GLU A 178 -7.96 0.96 -28.60
N THR A 179 -8.35 1.75 -29.59
CA THR A 179 -8.14 3.20 -29.58
C THR A 179 -8.89 3.84 -28.41
N GLU A 180 -10.17 3.52 -28.26
CA GLU A 180 -10.99 4.01 -27.15
C GLU A 180 -10.42 3.58 -25.78
N ALA A 181 -9.99 2.31 -25.68
CA ALA A 181 -9.37 1.79 -24.48
C ALA A 181 -8.10 2.59 -24.11
N THR A 182 -7.25 2.85 -25.10
CA THR A 182 -6.01 3.60 -24.94
C THR A 182 -6.26 5.05 -24.52
N GLU A 183 -7.20 5.72 -25.19
CA GLU A 183 -7.55 7.11 -24.86
C GLU A 183 -8.13 7.23 -23.44
N ARG A 184 -9.03 6.32 -23.09
CA ARG A 184 -9.63 6.28 -21.74
C ARG A 184 -8.58 5.98 -20.67
N PHE A 185 -7.70 5.01 -20.92
CA PHE A 185 -6.60 4.67 -20.01
C PHE A 185 -5.67 5.88 -19.81
N LEU A 186 -5.21 6.53 -20.88
CA LEU A 186 -4.35 7.70 -20.77
C LEU A 186 -5.02 8.84 -20.02
N SER A 187 -6.30 9.10 -20.25
CA SER A 187 -7.05 10.12 -19.54
C SER A 187 -7.13 9.84 -18.03
N LEU A 188 -7.40 8.60 -17.64
CA LEU A 188 -7.44 8.20 -16.23
C LEU A 188 -6.06 8.24 -15.57
N ALA A 189 -5.01 7.84 -16.29
CA ALA A 189 -3.65 7.88 -15.82
C ALA A 189 -3.17 9.34 -15.61
N GLU A 190 -3.48 10.23 -16.55
CA GLU A 190 -3.20 11.67 -16.40
C GLU A 190 -3.92 12.29 -15.22
N GLU A 191 -5.20 11.96 -15.03
CA GLU A 191 -5.98 12.42 -13.88
C GLU A 191 -5.37 11.91 -12.57
N SER A 192 -5.02 10.63 -12.50
CA SER A 192 -4.37 10.03 -11.33
C SER A 192 -3.04 10.71 -11.00
N VAL A 193 -2.20 10.96 -12.00
CA VAL A 193 -0.92 11.67 -11.81
C VAL A 193 -1.16 13.09 -11.29
N ARG A 194 -2.12 13.83 -11.84
CA ARG A 194 -2.47 15.18 -11.35
C ARG A 194 -2.89 15.18 -9.90
N TYR A 195 -3.76 14.27 -9.48
CA TYR A 195 -4.17 14.14 -8.08
C TYR A 195 -3.01 13.85 -7.12
N ASN A 196 -2.04 13.05 -7.55
CA ASN A 196 -0.89 12.70 -6.72
C ASN A 196 0.18 13.81 -6.68
N LEU A 197 0.27 14.66 -7.70
CA LEU A 197 1.27 15.72 -7.81
C LEU A 197 0.77 17.10 -7.41
N ASP A 198 -0.53 17.29 -7.21
CA ASP A 198 -1.12 18.56 -6.72
C ASP A 198 -0.79 18.83 -5.24
N ALA A 199 0.12 18.05 -4.66
CA ALA A 199 0.60 18.24 -3.32
C ALA A 199 1.60 19.39 -3.25
N ALA A 200 1.41 20.31 -2.29
CA ALA A 200 2.33 21.44 -2.02
C ALA A 200 3.65 20.98 -1.37
N VAL A 201 4.13 19.78 -1.69
CA VAL A 201 5.33 19.16 -1.12
C VAL A 201 6.29 18.70 -2.20
N PRO A 202 7.60 18.67 -1.93
CA PRO A 202 8.59 18.19 -2.89
C PRO A 202 8.35 16.72 -3.28
N VAL A 203 8.13 16.48 -4.57
CA VAL A 203 7.90 15.16 -5.15
C VAL A 203 9.14 14.71 -5.93
N GLY A 204 9.44 13.43 -5.88
CA GLY A 204 10.43 12.75 -6.70
C GLY A 204 9.88 11.45 -7.28
N PHE A 205 10.65 10.82 -8.15
CA PHE A 205 10.25 9.61 -8.86
C PHE A 205 11.31 8.53 -8.75
N ASN A 206 10.87 7.29 -8.54
CA ASN A 206 11.72 6.12 -8.72
C ASN A 206 11.67 5.65 -10.17
N LEU A 207 12.83 5.54 -10.82
CA LEU A 207 12.96 5.08 -12.19
C LEU A 207 13.87 3.86 -12.23
N SER A 208 13.28 2.71 -12.56
CA SER A 208 14.03 1.44 -12.67
C SER A 208 14.59 1.17 -14.06
N GLY A 209 14.12 1.88 -15.08
CA GLY A 209 14.39 1.57 -16.49
C GLY A 209 13.40 0.56 -17.09
N GLY A 210 12.53 -0.04 -16.30
CA GLY A 210 11.40 -0.86 -16.74
C GLY A 210 10.29 -0.04 -17.40
N ILE A 211 9.36 -0.72 -18.09
CA ILE A 211 8.26 -0.09 -18.85
C ILE A 211 7.37 0.76 -17.94
N ASP A 212 7.02 0.27 -16.78
CA ASP A 212 6.09 0.93 -15.85
C ASP A 212 6.63 2.27 -15.35
N SER A 213 7.85 2.27 -14.86
CA SER A 213 8.50 3.48 -14.37
C SER A 213 8.79 4.47 -15.52
N SER A 214 9.11 3.95 -16.70
CA SER A 214 9.33 4.77 -17.91
C SER A 214 8.02 5.40 -18.41
N PHE A 215 6.91 4.65 -18.40
CA PHE A 215 5.58 5.15 -18.71
C PHE A 215 5.17 6.29 -17.76
N LEU A 216 5.35 6.07 -16.45
CA LEU A 216 5.05 7.08 -15.44
C LEU A 216 5.88 8.34 -15.65
N LEU A 217 7.19 8.22 -15.90
CA LEU A 217 8.07 9.35 -16.20
C LEU A 217 7.63 10.11 -17.45
N GLY A 218 7.31 9.39 -18.54
CA GLY A 218 6.81 9.99 -19.77
C GLY A 218 5.51 10.76 -19.58
N LEU A 219 4.60 10.21 -18.78
CA LEU A 219 3.34 10.87 -18.45
C LEU A 219 3.55 12.14 -17.63
N ILE A 220 4.44 12.09 -16.64
CA ILE A 220 4.81 13.24 -15.81
C ILE A 220 5.49 14.32 -16.64
N HIS A 221 6.45 13.96 -17.48
CA HIS A 221 7.13 14.90 -18.37
C HIS A 221 6.15 15.59 -19.33
N ARG A 222 5.17 14.85 -19.84
CA ARG A 222 4.11 15.41 -20.68
C ARG A 222 3.22 16.41 -19.94
N LEU A 223 2.91 16.15 -18.67
CA LEU A 223 2.00 16.98 -17.87
C LEU A 223 2.70 18.18 -17.22
N PHE A 224 3.97 18.02 -16.86
CA PHE A 224 4.76 18.96 -16.07
C PHE A 224 6.20 19.11 -16.65
N PRO A 225 6.35 19.54 -17.91
CA PRO A 225 7.63 19.49 -18.61
C PRO A 225 8.73 20.40 -18.02
N HIS A 226 8.34 21.39 -17.22
CA HIS A 226 9.26 22.39 -16.66
C HIS A 226 9.44 22.30 -15.16
N ASP A 227 8.78 21.33 -14.49
CA ASP A 227 8.90 21.19 -13.05
C ASP A 227 10.19 20.45 -12.68
N PRO A 228 10.95 20.93 -11.68
CA PRO A 228 12.28 20.42 -11.34
C PRO A 228 12.20 19.16 -10.47
N PHE A 229 11.62 18.09 -11.02
CA PHE A 229 11.53 16.83 -10.28
C PHE A 229 12.89 16.14 -10.13
N LYS A 230 13.09 15.48 -9.00
CA LYS A 230 14.22 14.60 -8.78
C LYS A 230 13.86 13.17 -9.12
N VAL A 231 14.73 12.51 -9.85
CA VAL A 231 14.59 11.11 -10.23
C VAL A 231 15.62 10.28 -9.48
N TYR A 232 15.18 9.20 -8.89
CA TYR A 232 16.02 8.29 -8.12
C TYR A 232 16.06 6.92 -8.80
N SER A 233 17.24 6.31 -8.84
CA SER A 233 17.41 4.95 -9.31
C SER A 233 18.43 4.24 -8.45
N TYR A 234 18.23 2.95 -8.15
CA TYR A 234 19.22 2.14 -7.48
C TYR A 234 19.95 1.23 -8.45
N TYR A 235 21.18 0.87 -8.13
CA TYR A 235 21.99 -0.07 -8.90
C TYR A 235 22.91 -0.90 -8.01
N GLY A 236 23.19 -2.13 -8.43
CA GLY A 236 24.05 -3.08 -7.71
C GLY A 236 25.53 -2.97 -8.07
N GLY A 237 25.84 -2.40 -9.21
CA GLY A 237 27.21 -2.33 -9.76
C GLY A 237 27.57 -3.50 -10.66
N ASP A 238 26.60 -4.35 -10.99
CA ASP A 238 26.75 -5.40 -12.01
C ASP A 238 26.26 -4.90 -13.37
N LYS A 239 27.20 -4.75 -14.30
CA LYS A 239 26.91 -4.23 -15.65
C LYS A 239 25.88 -5.04 -16.46
N PHE A 240 25.60 -6.27 -16.07
CA PHE A 240 24.67 -7.15 -16.78
C PHE A 240 23.25 -7.13 -16.22
N SER A 241 23.10 -6.74 -14.94
CA SER A 241 21.81 -6.66 -14.27
C SER A 241 21.34 -5.23 -13.96
N ASP A 242 22.22 -4.26 -14.13
CA ASP A 242 21.89 -2.85 -13.89
C ASP A 242 21.10 -2.24 -15.05
N GLU A 243 19.88 -1.82 -14.76
CA GLU A 243 19.01 -1.12 -15.71
C GLU A 243 19.34 0.38 -15.86
N ILE A 244 20.47 0.82 -15.25
CA ILE A 244 20.86 2.23 -15.21
C ILE A 244 21.02 2.85 -16.59
N LEU A 245 21.47 2.07 -17.57
CA LEU A 245 21.62 2.54 -18.96
C LEU A 245 20.28 2.93 -19.57
N TRP A 246 19.22 2.18 -19.29
CA TRP A 246 17.87 2.51 -19.74
C TRP A 246 17.33 3.75 -19.03
N THR A 247 17.65 3.89 -17.75
CA THR A 247 17.31 5.07 -16.96
C THR A 247 17.97 6.32 -17.51
N GLU A 248 19.27 6.26 -17.82
CA GLU A 248 20.03 7.37 -18.41
C GLU A 248 19.50 7.74 -19.82
N GLU A 249 19.18 6.74 -20.64
CA GLU A 249 18.59 6.98 -21.96
C GLU A 249 17.24 7.70 -21.87
N MET A 250 16.35 7.21 -20.98
CA MET A 250 15.05 7.86 -20.75
C MET A 250 15.21 9.32 -20.30
N LEU A 251 16.14 9.59 -19.40
CA LEU A 251 16.38 10.93 -18.88
C LEU A 251 17.09 11.87 -19.87
N SER A 252 17.79 11.32 -20.86
CA SER A 252 18.45 12.13 -21.90
C SER A 252 17.48 13.04 -22.69
N HIS A 253 16.18 12.69 -22.66
CA HIS A 253 15.09 13.45 -23.29
C HIS A 253 14.39 14.41 -22.33
N THR A 254 14.89 14.59 -21.11
CA THR A 254 14.30 15.43 -20.06
C THR A 254 15.35 16.32 -19.41
N GLU A 255 14.92 17.32 -18.65
CA GLU A 255 15.80 18.15 -17.82
C GLU A 255 15.90 17.64 -16.37
N TYR A 256 15.39 16.43 -16.08
CA TYR A 256 15.34 15.88 -14.74
C TYR A 256 16.71 15.39 -14.27
N HIS A 257 16.98 15.57 -12.99
CA HIS A 257 18.25 15.18 -12.39
C HIS A 257 18.16 13.78 -11.80
N LEU A 258 19.09 12.89 -12.22
CA LEU A 258 19.20 11.52 -11.73
C LEU A 258 20.10 11.44 -10.50
N GLU A 259 19.55 10.95 -9.42
CA GLU A 259 20.27 10.52 -8.22
C GLU A 259 20.45 9.01 -8.21
N GLN A 260 21.69 8.57 -8.36
CA GLN A 260 22.04 7.16 -8.38
C GLN A 260 22.33 6.65 -6.96
N VAL A 261 21.62 5.63 -6.52
CA VAL A 261 21.73 5.03 -5.19
C VAL A 261 22.37 3.65 -5.30
N GLN A 262 23.61 3.51 -4.88
CA GLN A 262 24.32 2.24 -4.94
C GLN A 262 23.98 1.34 -3.74
N LEU A 263 23.69 0.07 -4.02
CA LEU A 263 23.57 -1.00 -3.04
C LEU A 263 24.80 -1.94 -3.19
N THR A 264 25.72 -1.87 -2.25
CA THR A 264 26.93 -2.70 -2.25
C THR A 264 26.83 -3.83 -1.22
N PRO A 265 27.50 -5.00 -1.43
CA PRO A 265 27.39 -6.14 -0.52
C PRO A 265 27.77 -5.83 0.93
N ASP A 266 28.70 -4.93 1.16
CA ASP A 266 29.19 -4.55 2.50
C ASP A 266 28.14 -3.80 3.34
N ILE A 267 27.17 -3.15 2.70
CA ILE A 267 26.11 -2.42 3.40
C ILE A 267 24.85 -3.25 3.59
N VAL A 268 24.68 -4.35 2.84
CA VAL A 268 23.47 -5.20 2.86
C VAL A 268 23.13 -5.64 4.27
N VAL A 269 24.08 -6.17 5.04
CA VAL A 269 23.83 -6.68 6.40
C VAL A 269 23.33 -5.57 7.33
N LYS A 270 23.89 -4.36 7.22
CA LYS A 270 23.48 -3.22 8.07
C LYS A 270 22.08 -2.75 7.73
N GLU A 271 21.78 -2.63 6.43
CA GLU A 271 20.45 -2.23 5.98
C GLU A 271 19.41 -3.32 6.30
N ALA A 272 19.76 -4.61 6.16
CA ALA A 272 18.89 -5.72 6.53
C ALA A 272 18.43 -5.65 8.00
N VAL A 273 19.36 -5.45 8.93
CA VAL A 273 19.05 -5.31 10.36
C VAL A 273 18.19 -4.07 10.63
N LYS A 274 18.47 -2.96 9.93
CA LYS A 274 17.71 -1.72 10.06
C LYS A 274 16.26 -1.91 9.59
N ILE A 275 16.07 -2.50 8.42
CA ILE A 275 14.73 -2.71 7.84
C ILE A 275 13.92 -3.67 8.71
N ALA A 276 14.51 -4.79 9.15
CA ALA A 276 13.83 -5.71 10.04
C ALA A 276 13.29 -5.04 11.32
N ARG A 277 14.01 -4.02 11.83
CA ARG A 277 13.55 -3.23 12.97
C ARG A 277 12.46 -2.22 12.62
N VAL A 278 12.45 -1.74 11.37
CA VAL A 278 11.46 -0.75 10.92
C VAL A 278 10.15 -1.42 10.55
N GLN A 279 10.19 -2.57 9.85
CA GLN A 279 9.00 -3.24 9.36
C GLN A 279 8.25 -4.06 10.41
N ASP A 280 8.89 -4.45 11.52
CA ASP A 280 8.32 -5.33 12.56
C ASP A 280 7.98 -6.76 12.09
N GLU A 281 8.12 -7.06 10.80
CA GLU A 281 7.80 -8.32 10.13
C GLU A 281 8.91 -8.66 9.10
N PRO A 282 8.94 -9.87 8.54
CA PRO A 282 9.81 -10.19 7.42
C PRO A 282 9.60 -9.26 6.23
N TYR A 283 10.64 -9.01 5.47
CA TYR A 283 10.60 -8.19 4.26
C TYR A 283 11.04 -9.01 3.03
N ASP A 284 10.63 -8.55 1.86
CA ASP A 284 10.91 -9.22 0.60
C ASP A 284 12.31 -8.88 0.07
N GLY A 285 13.26 -9.76 0.35
CA GLY A 285 14.58 -9.83 -0.26
C GLY A 285 15.38 -8.53 -0.43
N PHE A 286 16.23 -8.53 -1.46
CA PHE A 286 17.15 -7.43 -1.73
C PHE A 286 16.46 -6.15 -2.25
N SER A 287 15.34 -6.29 -2.93
CA SER A 287 14.57 -5.15 -3.45
C SER A 287 14.14 -4.22 -2.31
N SER A 288 13.65 -4.76 -1.20
CA SER A 288 13.29 -3.97 -0.01
C SER A 288 14.47 -3.20 0.57
N LEU A 289 15.69 -3.77 0.53
CA LEU A 289 16.92 -3.09 0.97
C LEU A 289 17.24 -1.90 0.07
N ALA A 290 17.14 -2.10 -1.24
CA ALA A 290 17.40 -1.06 -2.23
C ALA A 290 16.39 0.09 -2.07
N TYR A 291 15.10 -0.23 -1.96
CA TYR A 291 14.03 0.76 -1.73
C TYR A 291 14.23 1.55 -0.43
N ALA A 292 14.52 0.90 0.69
CA ALA A 292 14.73 1.59 1.95
C ALA A 292 15.90 2.57 1.89
N ARG A 293 16.96 2.20 1.17
CA ARG A 293 18.11 3.08 0.95
C ARG A 293 17.75 4.24 0.03
N LEU A 294 16.99 3.98 -1.03
CA LEU A 294 16.49 4.98 -1.96
C LEU A 294 15.59 5.98 -1.23
N PHE A 295 14.61 5.52 -0.45
CA PHE A 295 13.74 6.38 0.36
C PHE A 295 14.52 7.23 1.37
N SER A 296 15.51 6.62 2.04
CA SER A 296 16.38 7.35 2.97
C SER A 296 17.22 8.44 2.26
N THR A 297 17.62 8.20 1.01
CA THR A 297 18.34 9.19 0.21
C THR A 297 17.43 10.31 -0.25
N ALA A 298 16.27 9.98 -0.79
CA ALA A 298 15.25 10.94 -1.20
C ALA A 298 14.85 11.87 -0.04
N HIS A 299 14.58 11.30 1.12
CA HIS A 299 14.24 12.07 2.33
C HIS A 299 15.36 13.05 2.74
N ARG A 300 16.61 12.60 2.77
CA ARG A 300 17.76 13.48 3.10
C ARG A 300 17.94 14.64 2.13
N GLN A 301 17.48 14.47 0.90
CA GLN A 301 17.51 15.50 -0.14
C GLN A 301 16.25 16.36 -0.17
N GLY A 302 15.36 16.20 0.80
CA GLY A 302 14.15 17.00 0.95
C GLY A 302 12.97 16.54 0.12
N THR A 303 13.04 15.37 -0.52
CA THR A 303 11.87 14.76 -1.19
C THR A 303 10.95 14.16 -0.13
N THR A 304 9.69 14.59 -0.13
CA THR A 304 8.67 14.17 0.84
C THR A 304 7.80 13.05 0.29
N VAL A 305 7.48 13.09 -0.99
CA VAL A 305 6.70 12.07 -1.69
C VAL A 305 7.57 11.47 -2.79
N LEU A 306 7.61 10.15 -2.87
CA LEU A 306 8.27 9.42 -3.94
C LEU A 306 7.25 8.61 -4.70
N CYS A 307 7.05 8.93 -5.97
CA CYS A 307 6.18 8.19 -6.87
C CYS A 307 6.94 7.01 -7.50
N ASP A 308 6.25 5.91 -7.71
CA ASP A 308 6.79 4.67 -8.23
C ASP A 308 5.84 4.04 -9.26
N GLY A 309 6.36 3.25 -10.18
CA GLY A 309 5.58 2.48 -11.15
C GLY A 309 5.01 1.16 -10.63
N LEU A 310 5.27 0.80 -9.37
CA LEU A 310 4.75 -0.43 -8.76
C LEU A 310 3.22 -0.49 -8.85
N GLY A 311 2.70 -1.65 -9.23
CA GLY A 311 1.27 -1.91 -9.38
C GLY A 311 0.77 -1.85 -10.83
N LEU A 312 1.53 -1.30 -11.78
CA LEU A 312 1.13 -1.27 -13.18
C LEU A 312 1.16 -2.65 -13.83
N ASP A 313 2.22 -3.43 -13.59
CA ASP A 313 2.34 -4.82 -14.06
C ASP A 313 1.18 -5.70 -13.58
N GLU A 314 0.75 -5.52 -12.35
CA GLU A 314 -0.39 -6.22 -11.76
C GLU A 314 -1.71 -5.86 -12.46
N VAL A 315 -1.86 -4.60 -12.89
CA VAL A 315 -3.04 -4.13 -13.63
C VAL A 315 -3.01 -4.58 -15.08
N TRP A 316 -1.85 -4.56 -15.72
CA TRP A 316 -1.69 -4.88 -17.14
C TRP A 316 -1.55 -6.37 -17.42
N ALA A 317 -1.53 -7.19 -16.36
CA ALA A 317 -1.37 -8.64 -16.45
C ALA A 317 -0.12 -9.05 -17.24
N SER A 318 0.99 -8.33 -17.04
CA SER A 318 2.28 -8.61 -17.69
C SER A 318 2.94 -9.87 -17.16
N TYR A 319 2.51 -10.37 -16.01
CA TYR A 319 2.94 -11.67 -15.50
C TYR A 319 2.32 -12.82 -16.30
N PRO A 320 3.08 -13.84 -16.65
CA PRO A 320 2.56 -14.98 -17.39
C PRO A 320 1.41 -15.65 -16.61
N ARG A 321 0.31 -15.93 -17.31
CA ARG A 321 -0.81 -16.66 -16.72
C ARG A 321 -0.34 -18.05 -16.25
N LYS A 322 -0.94 -18.55 -15.18
CA LYS A 322 -0.62 -19.84 -14.56
C LYS A 322 -0.55 -21.05 -15.53
N GLY A 323 -1.19 -20.96 -16.71
CA GLY A 323 -1.14 -21.99 -17.76
C GLY A 323 0.07 -21.90 -18.70
N ASP A 324 0.75 -20.75 -18.74
CA ASP A 324 1.87 -20.48 -19.63
C ASP A 324 3.23 -20.72 -18.95
N MET A 325 3.26 -20.80 -17.61
CA MET A 325 4.47 -21.17 -16.88
C MET A 325 4.62 -22.69 -16.86
N ASP A 326 5.70 -23.17 -17.45
CA ASP A 326 6.09 -24.57 -17.31
C ASP A 326 6.30 -24.90 -15.82
N GLN A 327 5.35 -25.66 -15.26
CA GLN A 327 5.38 -26.07 -13.84
C GLN A 327 6.69 -26.77 -13.47
N SER A 328 7.48 -27.22 -14.47
CA SER A 328 8.80 -27.82 -14.28
C SER A 328 9.82 -26.81 -13.72
N VAL A 329 9.71 -25.51 -14.06
CA VAL A 329 10.69 -24.49 -13.62
C VAL A 329 10.47 -24.13 -12.15
N ILE A 330 9.21 -23.92 -11.71
CA ILE A 330 8.90 -23.64 -10.29
C ILE A 330 9.21 -24.85 -9.42
N CYS A 331 8.86 -26.06 -9.88
CA CYS A 331 9.20 -27.29 -9.19
C CYS A 331 10.69 -27.62 -9.16
N SER A 332 11.50 -27.19 -10.15
CA SER A 332 12.94 -27.50 -10.16
C SER A 332 13.70 -26.67 -9.13
N CYS A 333 13.35 -25.40 -8.94
CA CYS A 333 13.96 -24.55 -7.90
C CYS A 333 13.59 -25.04 -6.49
N LEU A 334 12.35 -25.50 -6.28
CA LEU A 334 11.91 -26.00 -4.97
C LEU A 334 12.35 -27.45 -4.69
N LYS A 335 12.55 -28.27 -5.72
CA LYS A 335 12.89 -29.72 -5.56
C LYS A 335 14.35 -29.99 -5.26
N SER A 336 15.30 -29.12 -5.61
CA SER A 336 16.72 -29.36 -5.36
C SER A 336 17.10 -29.22 -3.90
N ASP A 337 16.54 -28.25 -3.20
CA ASP A 337 17.01 -27.84 -1.87
C ASP A 337 16.17 -28.38 -0.70
N PHE A 338 14.99 -28.95 -0.97
CA PHE A 338 14.04 -29.36 0.07
C PHE A 338 13.81 -30.88 0.17
N LYS A 339 14.51 -31.69 -0.63
CA LYS A 339 14.38 -33.17 -0.55
C LYS A 339 14.77 -33.74 0.82
N GLU A 340 15.66 -33.08 1.55
CA GLU A 340 16.08 -33.52 2.88
C GLU A 340 15.10 -33.15 3.99
N LEU A 341 14.25 -32.14 3.79
CA LEU A 341 13.23 -31.68 4.76
C LEU A 341 11.90 -32.47 4.69
N ALA A 342 11.71 -33.25 3.63
CA ALA A 342 10.51 -34.09 3.42
C ALA A 342 10.35 -35.23 4.45
N HIS A 343 11.33 -35.45 5.32
CA HIS A 343 11.31 -36.46 6.39
C HIS A 343 10.98 -35.89 7.77
N LEU A 344 10.67 -34.60 7.90
CA LEU A 344 10.20 -34.06 9.14
C LEU A 344 8.74 -34.51 9.40
N PRO A 345 8.41 -34.96 10.63
CA PRO A 345 7.07 -35.46 10.93
C PRO A 345 6.03 -34.37 10.69
N GLU A 346 4.95 -34.76 10.02
CA GLU A 346 3.73 -34.04 9.72
C GLU A 346 3.59 -32.64 10.37
N TYR A 347 4.15 -31.63 9.70
CA TYR A 347 3.76 -30.26 9.97
C TYR A 347 2.32 -30.09 9.46
N PRO A 348 1.40 -29.55 10.26
CA PRO A 348 0.09 -29.24 9.75
C PRO A 348 0.24 -28.26 8.60
N HIS A 349 -0.01 -28.72 7.40
CA HIS A 349 -0.03 -27.88 6.21
C HIS A 349 -1.01 -26.74 6.49
N PRO A 350 -0.64 -25.46 6.37
CA PRO A 350 -1.56 -24.35 6.63
C PRO A 350 -2.78 -24.38 5.71
N PHE A 351 -2.70 -25.18 4.62
CA PHE A 351 -3.77 -25.41 3.65
C PHE A 351 -4.14 -26.89 3.66
N ARG A 352 -4.99 -27.28 4.59
CA ARG A 352 -5.41 -28.70 4.75
C ARG A 352 -6.44 -29.17 3.73
N ASP A 353 -7.07 -28.29 2.99
CA ASP A 353 -7.96 -28.69 1.93
C ASP A 353 -7.70 -27.96 0.60
N GLU A 354 -8.06 -28.69 -0.49
CA GLU A 354 -7.94 -28.18 -1.85
C GLU A 354 -8.79 -26.91 -2.07
N GLU A 355 -9.86 -26.70 -1.31
CA GLU A 355 -10.70 -25.50 -1.38
C GLU A 355 -9.98 -24.26 -0.86
N ASP A 356 -9.24 -24.35 0.23
CA ASP A 356 -8.42 -23.24 0.74
C ASP A 356 -7.24 -22.95 -0.20
N ASN A 357 -6.64 -23.96 -0.79
CA ASN A 357 -5.64 -23.81 -1.84
C ASN A 357 -6.21 -23.15 -3.11
N LEU A 358 -7.45 -23.47 -3.49
CA LEU A 358 -8.14 -22.87 -4.63
C LEU A 358 -8.49 -21.40 -4.34
N ARG A 359 -9.00 -21.07 -3.16
CA ARG A 359 -9.26 -19.69 -2.75
C ARG A 359 -8.00 -18.82 -2.72
N TYR A 360 -6.87 -19.38 -2.29
CA TYR A 360 -5.58 -18.68 -2.35
C TYR A 360 -5.04 -18.53 -3.77
N ARG A 361 -5.33 -19.52 -4.64
CA ARG A 361 -4.96 -19.50 -6.07
C ARG A 361 -5.79 -18.48 -6.87
N ASP A 362 -7.02 -18.20 -6.43
CA ASP A 362 -7.94 -17.28 -7.12
C ASP A 362 -7.80 -15.83 -6.63
N LEU A 363 -6.98 -15.57 -5.59
CA LEU A 363 -6.69 -14.24 -5.06
C LEU A 363 -5.36 -13.65 -5.57
N PHE A 364 -4.54 -14.47 -6.32
CA PHE A 364 -3.27 -14.04 -6.94
C PHE A 364 -3.17 -14.52 -8.38
#